data_5a0b7b2da3b71839cece84d5c1c1215e
#
_entry.id   5a0b7b2da3b71839cece84d5c1c1215e
#
_cell.length_a   1.000
_cell.length_b   1.000
_cell.length_c   1.000
_cell.angle_alpha   90.00
_cell.angle_beta   90.00
_cell.angle_gamma   90.00
#
_symmetry.space_group_name_H-M   'P 1'
#
loop_
_entity.id
_entity.type
_entity.pdbx_description
1 polymer ?
#
loop_
_entity_poly.entity_id
_entity_poly.type
_entity_poly.pdbx_seq_one_letter_code
_entity_poly.pdbx_strand_id
1 'polypeptide(L)'
;MIKQVLLITALMASSVAHAGFYSGSALLSESEGYVKNKSGVATVAEAVNGGMFMGYIAGVFDTYAMQGNRNICPKAGLSVGSASDAVMQYLNEHPEQLNYSAPSVIMLALTATFPCERH
;
A
#
# COMPACT_ATOMS: atom_id res chain seq x y z
N MET A 1 -31.07 9.46 -36.91
CA MET A 1 -29.72 8.86 -36.99
C MET A 1 -28.73 9.55 -36.09
N ILE A 2 -28.66 10.87 -36.03
CA ILE A 2 -27.71 11.59 -35.16
C ILE A 2 -27.97 11.42 -33.66
N LYS A 3 -29.25 11.24 -33.27
CA LYS A 3 -29.60 10.99 -31.85
C LYS A 3 -29.17 9.61 -31.32
N GLN A 4 -28.99 8.61 -32.16
CA GLN A 4 -28.54 7.28 -31.77
C GLN A 4 -27.02 7.18 -31.63
N VAL A 5 -26.28 8.00 -32.39
CA VAL A 5 -24.81 8.07 -32.32
C VAL A 5 -24.35 8.74 -31.01
N LEU A 6 -25.11 9.73 -30.52
CA LEU A 6 -24.82 10.43 -29.26
C LEU A 6 -25.06 9.57 -28.00
N LEU A 7 -25.92 8.55 -28.10
CA LEU A 7 -26.19 7.66 -26.96
C LEU A 7 -25.09 6.60 -26.76
N ILE A 8 -24.34 6.28 -27.80
CA ILE A 8 -23.27 5.26 -27.74
C ILE A 8 -21.96 5.84 -27.19
N THR A 9 -21.74 7.11 -27.35
CA THR A 9 -20.53 7.78 -26.84
C THR A 9 -20.56 8.08 -25.34
N ALA A 10 -21.73 8.03 -24.71
CA ALA A 10 -21.86 8.27 -23.27
C ALA A 10 -21.58 7.03 -22.38
N LEU A 11 -21.41 5.84 -22.97
CA LEU A 11 -21.19 4.59 -22.22
C LEU A 11 -19.70 4.22 -22.07
N MET A 12 -18.77 5.04 -22.54
CA MET A 12 -17.33 4.82 -22.40
C MET A 12 -16.71 5.63 -21.25
N ALA A 13 -17.50 5.96 -20.21
CA ALA A 13 -16.94 6.28 -18.92
C ALA A 13 -16.48 4.95 -18.30
N SER A 14 -15.33 4.45 -18.75
CA SER A 14 -14.65 3.31 -18.12
C SER A 14 -14.43 3.66 -16.66
N SER A 15 -15.26 3.10 -15.79
CA SER A 15 -14.94 2.99 -14.38
C SER A 15 -13.58 2.29 -14.32
N VAL A 16 -12.57 2.97 -13.83
CA VAL A 16 -11.29 2.35 -13.52
C VAL A 16 -11.59 1.30 -12.45
N ALA A 17 -11.76 0.05 -12.87
CA ALA A 17 -11.94 -1.06 -11.96
C ALA A 17 -10.61 -1.24 -11.22
N HIS A 18 -10.56 -0.80 -9.96
CA HIS A 18 -9.44 -1.11 -9.09
C HIS A 18 -9.51 -2.60 -8.73
N ALA A 19 -8.58 -3.39 -9.27
CA ALA A 19 -8.49 -4.83 -9.03
C ALA A 19 -7.82 -5.15 -7.68
N GLY A 20 -8.18 -4.43 -6.61
CA GLY A 20 -7.59 -4.60 -5.29
C GLY A 20 -8.61 -4.38 -4.18
N PHE A 21 -8.45 -5.07 -3.05
CA PHE A 21 -9.31 -4.91 -1.88
C PHE A 21 -8.98 -3.67 -1.05
N TYR A 22 -7.71 -3.25 -1.06
CA TYR A 22 -7.22 -2.12 -0.28
C TYR A 22 -6.65 -1.02 -1.17
N SER A 23 -6.92 0.22 -0.79
CA SER A 23 -6.27 1.42 -1.32
C SER A 23 -5.18 1.93 -0.36
N GLY A 24 -4.36 2.86 -0.85
CA GLY A 24 -3.41 3.57 0.00
C GLY A 24 -4.09 4.31 1.15
N SER A 25 -5.28 4.90 0.92
CA SER A 25 -6.03 5.60 1.98
C SER A 25 -6.55 4.65 3.05
N ALA A 26 -7.00 3.46 2.70
CA ALA A 26 -7.39 2.44 3.68
C ALA A 26 -6.19 1.99 4.51
N LEU A 27 -5.06 1.78 3.87
CA LEU A 27 -3.80 1.42 4.53
C LEU A 27 -3.33 2.53 5.49
N LEU A 28 -3.42 3.79 5.08
CA LEU A 28 -3.08 4.93 5.95
C LEU A 28 -3.97 4.98 7.19
N SER A 29 -5.28 4.74 7.04
CA SER A 29 -6.21 4.68 8.17
C SER A 29 -5.82 3.60 9.19
N GLU A 30 -5.42 2.42 8.72
CA GLU A 30 -4.97 1.34 9.61
C GLU A 30 -3.62 1.66 10.29
N SER A 31 -2.77 2.46 9.66
CA SER A 31 -1.47 2.86 10.22
C SER A 31 -1.60 3.64 11.52
N GLU A 32 -2.72 4.32 11.76
CA GLU A 32 -2.98 5.00 13.04
C GLU A 32 -3.03 4.00 14.20
N GLY A 33 -3.69 2.86 14.00
CA GLY A 33 -3.71 1.76 14.98
C GLY A 33 -2.32 1.18 15.22
N TYR A 34 -1.52 1.06 14.18
CA TYR A 34 -0.12 0.62 14.29
C TYR A 34 0.71 1.56 15.19
N VAL A 35 0.62 2.87 14.99
CA VAL A 35 1.34 3.87 15.80
C VAL A 35 0.92 3.80 17.26
N LYS A 36 -0.38 3.74 17.54
CA LYS A 36 -0.91 3.65 18.90
C LYS A 36 -0.52 2.34 19.59
N ASN A 37 -0.51 1.26 18.84
CA ASN A 37 -0.08 -0.05 19.36
C ASN A 37 1.41 -0.05 19.75
N LYS A 38 2.27 0.54 18.92
CA LYS A 38 3.70 0.72 19.26
C LYS A 38 3.91 1.56 20.52
N SER A 39 3.05 2.54 20.74
CA SER A 39 3.12 3.43 21.91
C SER A 39 2.46 2.84 23.16
N GLY A 40 1.84 1.66 23.08
CA GLY A 40 1.19 0.99 24.21
C GLY A 40 -0.11 1.65 24.67
N VAL A 41 -0.73 2.49 23.84
CA VAL A 41 -1.97 3.25 24.17
C VAL A 41 -3.16 2.86 23.30
N ALA A 42 -3.02 1.78 22.50
CA ALA A 42 -4.06 1.32 21.59
C ALA A 42 -5.25 0.71 22.37
N THR A 43 -6.46 1.02 21.91
CA THR A 43 -7.65 0.21 22.21
C THR A 43 -7.54 -1.15 21.50
N VAL A 44 -8.42 -2.09 21.84
CA VAL A 44 -8.47 -3.39 21.16
C VAL A 44 -8.71 -3.22 19.65
N ALA A 45 -9.64 -2.35 19.27
CA ALA A 45 -9.92 -2.09 17.85
C ALA A 45 -8.72 -1.47 17.12
N GLU A 46 -8.01 -0.55 17.75
CA GLU A 46 -6.80 0.07 17.19
C GLU A 46 -5.65 -0.94 17.09
N ALA A 47 -5.51 -1.84 18.07
CA ALA A 47 -4.51 -2.91 18.01
C ALA A 47 -4.81 -3.89 16.85
N VAL A 48 -6.08 -4.22 16.61
CA VAL A 48 -6.49 -5.04 15.46
C VAL A 48 -6.14 -4.33 14.15
N ASN A 49 -6.46 -3.05 14.01
CA ASN A 49 -6.12 -2.27 12.81
C ASN A 49 -4.60 -2.22 12.57
N GLY A 50 -3.83 -2.03 13.62
CA GLY A 50 -2.36 -2.08 13.55
C GLY A 50 -1.83 -3.43 13.10
N GLY A 51 -2.43 -4.51 13.59
CA GLY A 51 -2.11 -5.88 13.16
C GLY A 51 -2.47 -6.13 11.70
N MET A 52 -3.60 -5.63 11.24
CA MET A 52 -4.02 -5.70 9.84
C MET A 52 -3.04 -4.93 8.93
N PHE A 53 -2.63 -3.75 9.33
CA PHE A 53 -1.62 -2.94 8.63
C PHE A 53 -0.32 -3.73 8.44
N MET A 54 0.24 -4.26 9.53
CA MET A 54 1.48 -5.03 9.49
C MET A 54 1.35 -6.32 8.68
N GLY A 55 0.25 -7.05 8.88
CA GLY A 55 -0.01 -8.32 8.21
C GLY A 55 -0.21 -8.15 6.71
N TYR A 56 -0.89 -7.08 6.29
CA TYR A 56 -1.07 -6.79 4.88
C TYR A 56 0.27 -6.47 4.19
N ILE A 57 1.12 -5.66 4.81
CA ILE A 57 2.46 -5.34 4.30
C ILE A 57 3.31 -6.60 4.20
N ALA A 58 3.32 -7.43 5.23
CA ALA A 58 4.04 -8.70 5.22
C ALA A 58 3.57 -9.61 4.08
N GLY A 59 2.27 -9.76 3.90
CA GLY A 59 1.70 -10.60 2.83
C GLY A 59 2.03 -10.10 1.43
N VAL A 60 1.99 -8.79 1.21
CA VAL A 60 2.39 -8.20 -0.08
C VAL A 60 3.87 -8.43 -0.34
N PHE A 61 4.72 -8.18 0.64
CA PHE A 61 6.16 -8.38 0.50
C PHE A 61 6.52 -9.86 0.25
N ASP A 62 5.94 -10.78 1.01
CA ASP A 62 6.18 -12.22 0.87
C ASP A 62 5.77 -12.71 -0.52
N THR A 63 4.62 -12.27 -1.02
CA THR A 63 4.15 -12.59 -2.37
C THR A 63 5.12 -12.07 -3.43
N TYR A 64 5.60 -10.85 -3.26
CA TYR A 64 6.56 -10.25 -4.18
C TYR A 64 7.93 -10.94 -4.13
N ALA A 65 8.38 -11.32 -2.95
CA ALA A 65 9.62 -12.07 -2.76
C ALA A 65 9.57 -13.44 -3.45
N MET A 66 8.44 -14.13 -3.38
CA MET A 66 8.22 -15.40 -4.09
C MET A 66 8.30 -15.25 -5.60
N GLN A 67 7.96 -14.08 -6.15
CA GLN A 67 8.05 -13.80 -7.59
C GLN A 67 9.45 -13.40 -8.05
N GLY A 68 10.45 -13.49 -7.19
CA GLY A 68 11.83 -13.15 -7.50
C GLY A 68 12.12 -11.66 -7.43
N ASN A 69 11.74 -11.01 -6.34
CA ASN A 69 12.02 -9.61 -6.11
C ASN A 69 13.51 -9.26 -6.29
N ARG A 70 13.77 -8.25 -7.13
CA ARG A 70 15.13 -7.73 -7.39
C ARG A 70 15.27 -6.23 -7.11
N ASN A 71 14.23 -5.59 -6.59
CA ASN A 71 14.17 -4.13 -6.46
C ASN A 71 14.23 -3.65 -5.01
N ILE A 72 14.09 -4.56 -4.05
CA ILE A 72 14.12 -4.26 -2.63
C ILE A 72 15.30 -5.00 -2.00
N CYS A 73 16.31 -4.25 -1.54
CA CYS A 73 17.58 -4.78 -1.05
C CYS A 73 17.94 -4.18 0.31
N PRO A 74 17.29 -4.59 1.40
CA PRO A 74 17.61 -4.09 2.73
C PRO A 74 18.98 -4.62 3.17
N LYS A 75 19.88 -3.71 3.57
CA LYS A 75 21.27 -4.05 3.96
C LYS A 75 21.36 -4.91 5.22
N ALA A 76 20.42 -4.70 6.16
CA ALA A 76 20.42 -5.38 7.47
C ALA A 76 19.30 -6.42 7.62
N GLY A 77 18.70 -6.84 6.49
CA GLY A 77 17.47 -7.64 6.51
C GLY A 77 16.23 -6.75 6.72
N LEU A 78 15.06 -7.31 6.39
CA LEU A 78 13.80 -6.59 6.48
C LEU A 78 12.92 -7.26 7.53
N SER A 79 12.61 -6.53 8.60
CA SER A 79 11.59 -6.93 9.56
C SER A 79 10.22 -6.38 9.15
N VAL A 80 9.14 -7.00 9.61
CA VAL A 80 7.78 -6.48 9.41
C VAL A 80 7.64 -5.07 10.00
N GLY A 81 8.29 -4.82 11.15
CA GLY A 81 8.28 -3.52 11.79
C GLY A 81 8.97 -2.45 10.94
N SER A 82 10.18 -2.71 10.43
CA SER A 82 10.89 -1.75 9.57
C SER A 82 10.19 -1.51 8.24
N ALA A 83 9.58 -2.53 7.65
CA ALA A 83 8.74 -2.39 6.47
C ALA A 83 7.50 -1.54 6.75
N SER A 84 6.85 -1.77 7.90
CA SER A 84 5.66 -1.01 8.32
C SER A 84 5.98 0.47 8.56
N ASP A 85 7.10 0.76 9.22
CA ASP A 85 7.57 2.14 9.42
C ASP A 85 7.84 2.84 8.08
N ALA A 86 8.49 2.15 7.14
CA ALA A 86 8.77 2.70 5.82
C ALA A 86 7.50 2.99 5.03
N VAL A 87 6.53 2.08 5.05
CA VAL A 87 5.24 2.27 4.36
C VAL A 87 4.44 3.41 4.99
N MET A 88 4.38 3.47 6.31
CA MET A 88 3.68 4.55 7.02
C MET A 88 4.28 5.91 6.68
N GLN A 89 5.59 6.04 6.71
CA GLN A 89 6.27 7.28 6.34
C GLN A 89 5.96 7.67 4.91
N TYR A 90 6.06 6.73 3.98
CA TYR A 90 5.78 6.97 2.56
C TYR A 90 4.35 7.44 2.31
N LEU A 91 3.35 6.82 2.95
CA LEU A 91 1.95 7.21 2.84
C LEU A 91 1.72 8.66 3.30
N ASN A 92 2.38 9.07 4.39
CA ASN A 92 2.28 10.44 4.90
C ASN A 92 2.96 11.46 3.99
N GLU A 93 4.03 11.07 3.32
CA GLU A 93 4.80 11.94 2.41
C GLU A 93 4.20 12.04 1.00
N HIS A 94 3.32 11.09 0.63
CA HIS A 94 2.75 10.98 -0.71
C HIS A 94 1.22 10.95 -0.72
N PRO A 95 0.55 12.03 -0.25
CA PRO A 95 -0.91 12.08 -0.23
C PRO A 95 -1.54 11.96 -1.63
N GLU A 96 -0.80 12.31 -2.69
CA GLU A 96 -1.22 12.17 -4.09
C GLU A 96 -1.36 10.72 -4.56
N GLN A 97 -0.81 9.77 -3.80
CA GLN A 97 -0.83 8.34 -4.14
C GLN A 97 -1.81 7.53 -3.28
N LEU A 98 -2.60 8.17 -2.42
CA LEU A 98 -3.54 7.47 -1.55
C LEU A 98 -4.69 6.76 -2.30
N ASN A 99 -4.94 7.14 -3.56
CA ASN A 99 -5.89 6.48 -4.44
C ASN A 99 -5.30 5.28 -5.20
N TYR A 100 -4.01 5.04 -5.09
CA TYR A 100 -3.38 3.86 -5.66
C TYR A 100 -3.78 2.61 -4.87
N SER A 101 -3.65 1.43 -5.50
CA SER A 101 -3.82 0.17 -4.78
C SER A 101 -2.79 0.04 -3.66
N ALA A 102 -3.18 -0.52 -2.53
CA ALA A 102 -2.26 -0.69 -1.40
C ALA A 102 -0.99 -1.50 -1.76
N PRO A 103 -1.07 -2.61 -2.53
CA PRO A 103 0.15 -3.30 -2.96
C PRO A 103 1.10 -2.42 -3.74
N SER A 104 0.59 -1.56 -4.64
CA SER A 104 1.43 -0.63 -5.41
C SER A 104 2.15 0.37 -4.52
N VAL A 105 1.44 0.97 -3.55
CA VAL A 105 2.03 1.92 -2.61
C VAL A 105 3.08 1.24 -1.72
N ILE A 106 2.80 0.04 -1.23
CA ILE A 106 3.76 -0.74 -0.43
C ILE A 106 5.03 -0.99 -1.22
N MET A 107 4.92 -1.41 -2.46
CA MET A 107 6.08 -1.68 -3.31
C MET A 107 6.88 -0.42 -3.61
N LEU A 108 6.22 0.70 -3.89
CA LEU A 108 6.87 2.00 -4.08
C LEU A 108 7.62 2.43 -2.81
N ALA A 109 6.99 2.30 -1.64
CA ALA A 109 7.59 2.65 -0.37
C ALA A 109 8.83 1.82 -0.06
N LEU A 110 8.74 0.50 -0.21
CA LEU A 110 9.85 -0.41 0.09
C LEU A 110 11.00 -0.27 -0.92
N THR A 111 10.70 -0.04 -2.19
CA THR A 111 11.73 0.21 -3.22
C THR A 111 12.44 1.56 -2.96
N ALA A 112 11.72 2.58 -2.55
CA ALA A 112 12.30 3.89 -2.24
C ALA A 112 13.17 3.85 -0.98
N THR A 113 12.75 3.08 0.04
CA THR A 113 13.45 3.01 1.32
C THR A 113 14.63 2.05 1.31
N PHE A 114 14.51 0.95 0.58
CA PHE A 114 15.51 -0.12 0.50
C PHE A 114 15.96 -0.39 -0.94
N PRO A 115 16.49 0.60 -1.65
CA PRO A 115 16.88 0.44 -3.05
C PRO A 115 18.04 -0.53 -3.19
N CYS A 116 18.04 -1.28 -4.29
CA CYS A 116 19.20 -2.06 -4.69
C CYS A 116 20.27 -1.15 -5.29
N GLU A 117 21.55 -1.44 -4.99
CA GLU A 117 22.66 -0.73 -5.62
C GLU A 117 22.74 -1.12 -7.08
N ARG A 118 22.93 -0.11 -7.95
CA ARG A 118 23.19 -0.34 -9.37
C ARG A 118 24.68 -0.57 -9.55
N HIS A 119 25.00 -1.70 -10.10
CA HIS A 119 26.35 -2.00 -10.56
C HIS A 119 26.48 -1.74 -12.05
#